data_f3e48e6034396dccb9aac99f55ccd4c9
#
_entry.id   f3e48e6034396dccb9aac99f55ccd4c9
#
_cell.length_a   1.000
_cell.length_b   1.000
_cell.length_c   1.000
_cell.angle_alpha   90.00
_cell.angle_beta   90.00
_cell.angle_gamma   90.00
#
_symmetry.space_group_name_H-M   'P 1'
#
loop_
_entity.id
_entity.type
_entity.pdbx_description
1 polymer ?
#
loop_
_entity_poly.entity_id
_entity_poly.type
_entity_poly.pdbx_seq_one_letter_code
_entity_poly.pdbx_strand_id
1 'polypeptide(L)'
;MEGLALMTSDLVAWSDRRVLVTGATGMVGSWLTRRLVDANAYVVALVPDWDPQSELIRSGTIDRVSVVNGRLEDYDTVERAINGHEVDSVFHLGAQTIVGTAYRAPRQTFESNVQGTWNVLESCRVLGDLVQRIVVASSDKAYGAQTILPYTEGTPLTGRAPYEVSKSCTDLISTSYAETYDLPVLIARCGNIFGGGDLNWSRIVPGTFRSLIRGEQPMIRSDGTFLRDYLHVDHIVDAYIQLAKFADCPKYRGQGFNFSDENPLTVMEIYNSCCAAAGRPGTEPLILDNTVSEIHDQYLDSSRARDELGWTVSASLESSLERTYAWYDDLLANRVIGK
;
A
#
# COMPACT_ATOMS: atom_id res chain seq x y z
N MET A 1 -16.25 15.41 18.32
CA MET A 1 -15.09 15.92 19.11
C MET A 1 -14.10 14.83 19.45
N GLU A 2 -14.51 13.57 19.64
CA GLU A 2 -13.60 12.43 19.89
C GLU A 2 -12.66 12.13 18.71
N GLY A 3 -13.12 12.21 17.47
CA GLY A 3 -12.26 11.99 16.30
C GLY A 3 -11.14 13.02 16.11
N LEU A 4 -11.33 14.26 16.60
CA LEU A 4 -10.32 15.30 16.55
C LEU A 4 -9.26 15.11 17.65
N ALA A 5 -9.65 14.55 18.79
CA ALA A 5 -8.74 14.27 19.91
C ALA A 5 -7.80 13.07 19.61
N LEU A 6 -8.29 12.04 18.90
CA LEU A 6 -7.48 10.92 18.42
C LEU A 6 -6.46 11.38 17.36
N MET A 7 -6.88 12.24 16.42
CA MET A 7 -5.96 12.79 15.41
C MET A 7 -4.84 13.65 16.06
N THR A 8 -5.15 14.41 17.11
CA THR A 8 -4.14 15.27 17.78
C THR A 8 -3.14 14.45 18.61
N SER A 9 -3.54 13.34 19.24
CA SER A 9 -2.61 12.46 19.95
C SER A 9 -1.65 11.74 19.03
N ASP A 10 -2.10 11.36 17.83
CA ASP A 10 -1.27 10.71 16.83
C ASP A 10 -0.25 11.68 16.19
N LEU A 11 -0.63 12.94 16.03
CA LEU A 11 0.25 13.99 15.52
C LEU A 11 1.44 14.26 16.45
N VAL A 12 1.21 14.28 17.75
CA VAL A 12 2.27 14.49 18.76
C VAL A 12 3.27 13.33 18.80
N ALA A 13 2.83 12.10 18.50
CA ALA A 13 3.70 10.90 18.52
C ALA A 13 4.77 10.89 17.42
N TRP A 14 4.63 11.67 16.34
CA TRP A 14 5.54 11.68 15.18
C TRP A 14 6.44 12.90 15.11
N SER A 15 6.17 13.98 15.88
CA SER A 15 6.88 15.27 15.80
C SER A 15 8.40 15.19 16.01
N ASP A 16 8.87 14.19 16.76
CA ASP A 16 10.29 14.01 17.05
C ASP A 16 10.89 12.76 16.36
N ARG A 17 10.15 12.17 15.39
CA ARG A 17 10.57 10.95 14.70
C ARG A 17 11.28 11.24 13.39
N ARG A 18 12.28 10.41 13.10
CA ARG A 18 13.01 10.37 11.84
C ARG A 18 12.61 9.13 11.06
N VAL A 19 11.85 9.33 10.00
CA VAL A 19 11.12 8.27 9.32
C VAL A 19 11.63 8.06 7.91
N LEU A 20 12.05 6.85 7.57
CA LEU A 20 12.28 6.45 6.18
C LEU A 20 10.99 5.88 5.58
N VAL A 21 10.59 6.40 4.44
CA VAL A 21 9.54 5.81 3.59
C VAL A 21 10.17 5.34 2.29
N THR A 22 10.22 4.03 2.10
CA THR A 22 10.54 3.47 0.78
C THR A 22 9.26 3.36 -0.05
N GLY A 23 9.36 3.54 -1.37
CA GLY A 23 8.16 3.60 -2.21
C GLY A 23 7.33 4.87 -2.00
N ALA A 24 7.96 5.96 -1.55
CA ALA A 24 7.32 7.23 -1.25
C ALA A 24 6.61 7.87 -2.46
N THR A 25 7.03 7.58 -3.70
CA THR A 25 6.38 8.04 -4.94
C THR A 25 5.19 7.17 -5.37
N GLY A 26 4.99 5.99 -4.75
CA GLY A 26 3.82 5.15 -4.99
C GLY A 26 2.55 5.73 -4.36
N MET A 27 1.37 5.16 -4.71
CA MET A 27 0.08 5.62 -4.17
C MET A 27 0.10 5.68 -2.63
N VAL A 28 0.27 4.55 -1.96
CA VAL A 28 0.23 4.50 -0.48
C VAL A 28 1.37 5.30 0.15
N GLY A 29 2.58 5.15 -0.40
CA GLY A 29 3.76 5.85 0.11
C GLY A 29 3.62 7.37 0.07
N SER A 30 3.00 7.93 -0.96
CA SER A 30 2.77 9.38 -1.08
C SER A 30 1.83 9.91 0.01
N TRP A 31 0.70 9.22 0.23
CA TRP A 31 -0.26 9.61 1.27
C TRP A 31 0.30 9.40 2.68
N LEU A 32 1.03 8.32 2.91
CA LEU A 32 1.71 8.09 4.19
C LEU A 32 2.77 9.17 4.46
N THR A 33 3.61 9.47 3.46
CA THR A 33 4.61 10.54 3.56
C THR A 33 3.96 11.88 3.92
N ARG A 34 2.90 12.24 3.22
CA ARG A 34 2.14 13.47 3.51
C ARG A 34 1.61 13.47 4.94
N ARG A 35 0.97 12.38 5.39
CA ARG A 35 0.45 12.26 6.76
C ARG A 35 1.54 12.42 7.82
N LEU A 36 2.71 11.81 7.62
CA LEU A 36 3.85 11.92 8.53
C LEU A 36 4.44 13.33 8.57
N VAL A 37 4.59 13.99 7.42
CA VAL A 37 5.03 15.38 7.31
C VAL A 37 4.05 16.34 7.98
N ASP A 38 2.74 16.13 7.80
CA ASP A 38 1.70 16.94 8.45
C ASP A 38 1.66 16.71 9.97
N ALA A 39 2.16 15.56 10.43
CA ALA A 39 2.41 15.25 11.85
C ALA A 39 3.77 15.78 12.37
N ASN A 40 4.48 16.60 11.58
CA ASN A 40 5.79 17.16 11.85
C ASN A 40 6.93 16.14 12.02
N ALA A 41 6.81 14.93 11.47
CA ALA A 41 7.93 14.00 11.40
C ALA A 41 9.01 14.50 10.42
N TYR A 42 10.28 14.21 10.73
CA TYR A 42 11.35 14.36 9.74
C TYR A 42 11.33 13.14 8.82
N VAL A 43 10.87 13.34 7.58
CA VAL A 43 10.68 12.23 6.63
C VAL A 43 11.82 12.19 5.61
N VAL A 44 12.38 11.00 5.43
CA VAL A 44 13.33 10.65 4.38
C VAL A 44 12.59 9.81 3.34
N ALA A 45 12.55 10.26 2.10
CA ALA A 45 11.91 9.55 0.99
C ALA A 45 12.97 8.89 0.12
N LEU A 46 12.98 7.55 0.04
CA LEU A 46 13.80 6.84 -0.94
C LEU A 46 13.08 6.80 -2.29
N VAL A 47 13.65 7.45 -3.27
CA VAL A 47 13.03 7.71 -4.59
C VAL A 47 13.92 7.15 -5.70
N PRO A 48 13.47 6.11 -6.43
CA PRO A 48 14.24 5.56 -7.55
C PRO A 48 14.14 6.41 -8.81
N ASP A 49 12.96 6.99 -9.07
CA ASP A 49 12.64 7.71 -10.29
C ASP A 49 11.75 8.93 -10.01
N TRP A 50 11.87 9.94 -10.86
CA TRP A 50 11.04 11.15 -10.80
C TRP A 50 9.80 11.00 -11.68
N ASP A 51 8.62 10.80 -11.07
CA ASP A 51 7.33 10.81 -11.76
C ASP A 51 6.51 12.05 -11.33
N PRO A 52 6.38 13.06 -12.19
CA PRO A 52 5.62 14.27 -11.87
C PRO A 52 4.13 14.03 -11.64
N GLN A 53 3.60 12.85 -11.98
CA GLN A 53 2.22 12.48 -11.73
C GLN A 53 2.02 11.85 -10.34
N SER A 54 3.09 11.46 -9.66
CA SER A 54 3.06 10.96 -8.30
C SER A 54 2.41 11.99 -7.37
N GLU A 55 1.53 11.55 -6.46
CA GLU A 55 0.91 12.42 -5.48
C GLU A 55 1.94 13.12 -4.58
N LEU A 56 3.07 12.48 -4.28
CA LEU A 56 4.17 13.09 -3.54
C LEU A 56 4.67 14.38 -4.18
N ILE A 57 4.78 14.38 -5.51
CA ILE A 57 5.29 15.53 -6.30
C ILE A 57 4.15 16.52 -6.56
N ARG A 58 3.00 16.05 -7.02
CA ARG A 58 1.84 16.90 -7.32
C ARG A 58 1.37 17.74 -6.14
N SER A 59 1.34 17.16 -4.95
CA SER A 59 0.91 17.86 -3.72
C SER A 59 1.96 18.84 -3.17
N GLY A 60 3.16 18.89 -3.74
CA GLY A 60 4.29 19.64 -3.18
C GLY A 60 4.87 19.02 -1.90
N THR A 61 4.42 17.84 -1.49
CA THR A 61 4.95 17.15 -0.30
C THR A 61 6.44 16.84 -0.44
N ILE A 62 6.92 16.63 -1.66
CA ILE A 62 8.34 16.38 -1.96
C ILE A 62 9.27 17.51 -1.45
N ASP A 63 8.80 18.75 -1.42
CA ASP A 63 9.58 19.91 -0.98
C ASP A 63 9.72 19.99 0.56
N ARG A 64 9.01 19.11 1.27
CA ARG A 64 8.98 19.06 2.74
C ARG A 64 9.68 17.82 3.30
N VAL A 65 10.36 17.03 2.47
CA VAL A 65 11.07 15.80 2.86
C VAL A 65 12.52 15.82 2.43
N SER A 66 13.35 15.02 3.07
CA SER A 66 14.71 14.73 2.59
C SER A 66 14.65 13.63 1.55
N VAL A 67 15.10 13.92 0.33
CA VAL A 67 15.10 12.94 -0.75
C VAL A 67 16.43 12.21 -0.84
N VAL A 68 16.40 10.88 -0.78
CA VAL A 68 17.53 10.01 -1.12
C VAL A 68 17.21 9.35 -2.46
N ASN A 69 18.01 9.66 -3.48
CA ASN A 69 17.87 9.02 -4.78
C ASN A 69 18.57 7.67 -4.77
N GLY A 70 17.87 6.63 -5.16
CA GLY A 70 18.41 5.29 -5.27
C GLY A 70 17.35 4.20 -5.26
N ARG A 71 17.82 2.98 -5.42
CA ARG A 71 16.99 1.78 -5.56
C ARG A 71 17.13 0.88 -4.33
N LEU A 72 16.11 0.08 -4.06
CA LEU A 72 16.11 -0.88 -2.95
C LEU A 72 17.14 -1.99 -3.12
N GLU A 73 17.48 -2.32 -4.36
CA GLU A 73 18.46 -3.34 -4.72
C GLU A 73 19.90 -2.92 -4.36
N ASP A 74 20.13 -1.63 -4.14
CA ASP A 74 21.42 -1.07 -3.72
C ASP A 74 21.48 -0.95 -2.19
N TYR A 75 22.16 -1.91 -1.55
CA TYR A 75 22.31 -1.98 -0.10
C TYR A 75 22.95 -0.72 0.48
N ASP A 76 24.03 -0.22 -0.15
CA ASP A 76 24.78 0.92 0.38
C ASP A 76 23.93 2.21 0.36
N THR A 77 23.03 2.33 -0.63
CA THR A 77 22.08 3.45 -0.66
C THR A 77 21.03 3.35 0.43
N VAL A 78 20.52 2.15 0.71
CA VAL A 78 19.53 1.95 1.78
C VAL A 78 20.16 2.20 3.15
N GLU A 79 21.34 1.63 3.40
CA GLU A 79 22.09 1.82 4.64
C GLU A 79 22.41 3.30 4.88
N ARG A 80 22.93 4.00 3.86
CA ARG A 80 23.21 5.43 3.93
C ARG A 80 21.94 6.25 4.21
N ALA A 81 20.78 5.88 3.66
CA ALA A 81 19.51 6.57 3.91
C ALA A 81 19.10 6.45 5.39
N ILE A 82 19.32 5.30 6.01
CA ILE A 82 18.97 5.07 7.41
C ILE A 82 20.02 5.73 8.33
N ASN A 83 21.30 5.42 8.13
CA ASN A 83 22.39 5.87 8.97
C ASN A 83 22.62 7.39 8.87
N GLY A 84 22.72 7.91 7.65
CA GLY A 84 23.04 9.32 7.41
C GLY A 84 21.95 10.30 7.89
N HIS A 85 20.71 9.83 8.01
CA HIS A 85 19.59 10.61 8.52
C HIS A 85 19.16 10.20 9.94
N GLU A 86 19.88 9.28 10.58
CA GLU A 86 19.57 8.76 11.94
C GLU A 86 18.11 8.32 12.05
N VAL A 87 17.64 7.52 11.10
CA VAL A 87 16.26 7.05 11.01
C VAL A 87 15.91 6.11 12.15
N ASP A 88 14.85 6.42 12.90
CA ASP A 88 14.34 5.58 14.00
C ASP A 88 13.13 4.73 13.61
N SER A 89 12.47 5.07 12.50
CA SER A 89 11.24 4.39 12.04
C SER A 89 11.28 4.15 10.54
N VAL A 90 10.97 2.95 10.10
CA VAL A 90 11.01 2.57 8.68
C VAL A 90 9.63 2.06 8.24
N PHE A 91 9.09 2.67 7.18
CA PHE A 91 7.96 2.15 6.43
C PHE A 91 8.46 1.63 5.08
N HIS A 92 8.53 0.32 4.96
CA HIS A 92 9.00 -0.34 3.74
C HIS A 92 7.82 -0.71 2.83
N LEU A 93 7.50 0.21 1.89
CA LEU A 93 6.41 0.05 0.92
C LEU A 93 6.92 -0.12 -0.51
N GLY A 94 8.21 0.10 -0.75
CA GLY A 94 8.81 0.00 -2.08
C GLY A 94 8.76 -1.42 -2.61
N ALA A 95 8.11 -1.60 -3.76
CA ALA A 95 7.99 -2.89 -4.44
C ALA A 95 7.51 -2.72 -5.88
N GLN A 96 7.79 -3.71 -6.74
CA GLN A 96 7.06 -3.87 -7.99
C GLN A 96 5.69 -4.50 -7.68
N THR A 97 4.61 -3.73 -7.84
CA THR A 97 3.25 -4.12 -7.42
C THR A 97 2.31 -4.48 -8.56
N ILE A 98 2.73 -4.27 -9.82
CA ILE A 98 1.89 -4.53 -10.98
C ILE A 98 2.06 -5.99 -11.39
N VAL A 99 1.03 -6.82 -11.15
CA VAL A 99 1.04 -8.27 -11.39
C VAL A 99 1.45 -8.61 -12.83
N GLY A 100 0.89 -7.92 -13.83
CA GLY A 100 1.25 -8.13 -15.23
C GLY A 100 2.71 -7.78 -15.55
N THR A 101 3.29 -6.78 -14.89
CA THR A 101 4.72 -6.45 -15.01
C THR A 101 5.57 -7.51 -14.33
N ALA A 102 5.19 -7.96 -13.13
CA ALA A 102 5.88 -9.02 -12.42
C ALA A 102 5.92 -10.32 -13.23
N TYR A 103 4.84 -10.64 -13.93
CA TYR A 103 4.79 -11.81 -14.82
C TYR A 103 5.77 -11.70 -16.00
N ARG A 104 5.88 -10.51 -16.62
CA ARG A 104 6.81 -10.29 -17.75
C ARG A 104 8.27 -10.13 -17.32
N ALA A 105 8.51 -9.65 -16.10
CA ALA A 105 9.83 -9.33 -15.58
C ALA A 105 10.04 -9.91 -14.17
N PRO A 106 10.01 -11.25 -14.00
CA PRO A 106 10.08 -11.88 -12.68
C PRO A 106 11.40 -11.61 -11.97
N ARG A 107 12.53 -11.58 -12.69
CA ARG A 107 13.83 -11.25 -12.12
C ARG A 107 13.83 -9.89 -11.43
N GLN A 108 13.42 -8.84 -12.12
CA GLN A 108 13.36 -7.49 -11.56
C GLN A 108 12.38 -7.41 -10.38
N THR A 109 11.28 -8.17 -10.44
CA THR A 109 10.32 -8.26 -9.33
C THR A 109 10.97 -8.87 -8.09
N PHE A 110 11.73 -9.95 -8.21
CA PHE A 110 12.43 -10.55 -7.08
C PHE A 110 13.59 -9.68 -6.58
N GLU A 111 14.33 -9.04 -7.46
CA GLU A 111 15.38 -8.07 -7.08
C GLU A 111 14.76 -6.93 -6.26
N SER A 112 13.69 -6.31 -6.73
CA SER A 112 13.05 -5.20 -6.03
C SER A 112 12.34 -5.65 -4.74
N ASN A 113 11.52 -6.70 -4.79
CA ASN A 113 10.64 -7.05 -3.70
C ASN A 113 11.32 -7.94 -2.64
N VAL A 114 12.18 -8.86 -3.05
CA VAL A 114 12.82 -9.82 -2.14
C VAL A 114 14.17 -9.27 -1.69
N GLN A 115 15.06 -8.95 -2.65
CA GLN A 115 16.37 -8.37 -2.31
C GLN A 115 16.20 -7.00 -1.64
N GLY A 116 15.33 -6.14 -2.16
CA GLY A 116 15.05 -4.85 -1.54
C GLY A 116 14.56 -4.98 -0.10
N THR A 117 13.72 -5.98 0.19
CA THR A 117 13.26 -6.24 1.57
C THR A 117 14.41 -6.64 2.49
N TRP A 118 15.25 -7.61 2.10
CA TRP A 118 16.36 -7.99 3.00
C TRP A 118 17.39 -6.86 3.12
N ASN A 119 17.63 -6.05 2.09
CA ASN A 119 18.53 -4.91 2.19
C ASN A 119 18.06 -3.91 3.25
N VAL A 120 16.75 -3.61 3.28
CA VAL A 120 16.16 -2.73 4.31
C VAL A 120 16.29 -3.36 5.69
N LEU A 121 15.94 -4.62 5.85
CA LEU A 121 15.99 -5.32 7.14
C LEU A 121 17.42 -5.49 7.65
N GLU A 122 18.35 -5.84 6.76
CA GLU A 122 19.77 -5.97 7.12
C GLU A 122 20.38 -4.63 7.54
N SER A 123 20.07 -3.54 6.82
CA SER A 123 20.49 -2.20 7.20
C SER A 123 19.96 -1.82 8.59
N CYS A 124 18.70 -2.14 8.89
CA CYS A 124 18.13 -1.93 10.22
C CYS A 124 18.82 -2.78 11.29
N ARG A 125 19.16 -4.04 10.98
CA ARG A 125 19.83 -4.96 11.89
C ARG A 125 21.25 -4.48 12.25
N VAL A 126 22.01 -4.06 11.24
CA VAL A 126 23.41 -3.60 11.44
C VAL A 126 23.46 -2.30 12.23
N LEU A 127 22.46 -1.44 12.06
CA LEU A 127 22.36 -0.17 12.79
C LEU A 127 21.71 -0.32 14.18
N GLY A 128 21.35 -1.54 14.58
CA GLY A 128 21.01 -1.93 15.94
C GLY A 128 19.97 -1.05 16.62
N ASP A 129 20.36 -0.41 17.73
CA ASP A 129 19.45 0.36 18.60
C ASP A 129 18.89 1.65 17.97
N LEU A 130 19.35 2.05 16.78
CA LEU A 130 18.86 3.24 16.10
C LEU A 130 17.41 3.05 15.64
N VAL A 131 17.12 1.92 14.97
CA VAL A 131 15.82 1.66 14.37
C VAL A 131 14.90 0.97 15.37
N GLN A 132 13.86 1.68 15.80
CA GLN A 132 12.93 1.25 16.84
C GLN A 132 11.59 0.69 16.29
N ARG A 133 11.30 0.94 15.01
CA ARG A 133 10.03 0.56 14.37
C ARG A 133 10.22 0.25 12.90
N ILE A 134 9.72 -0.90 12.47
CA ILE A 134 9.74 -1.29 11.06
C ILE A 134 8.36 -1.82 10.70
N VAL A 135 7.72 -1.21 9.71
CA VAL A 135 6.47 -1.70 9.13
C VAL A 135 6.71 -2.07 7.67
N VAL A 136 6.44 -3.32 7.35
CA VAL A 136 6.66 -3.88 6.01
C VAL A 136 5.34 -4.12 5.29
N ALA A 137 5.23 -3.62 4.07
CA ALA A 137 4.09 -3.83 3.20
C ALA A 137 4.15 -5.21 2.54
N SER A 138 3.33 -6.13 3.01
CA SER A 138 2.99 -7.37 2.31
C SER A 138 1.69 -7.20 1.51
N SER A 139 0.94 -8.28 1.29
CA SER A 139 -0.30 -8.29 0.53
C SER A 139 -1.11 -9.55 0.86
N ASP A 140 -2.41 -9.51 0.64
CA ASP A 140 -3.28 -10.68 0.54
C ASP A 140 -2.81 -11.70 -0.50
N LYS A 141 -2.08 -11.24 -1.53
CA LYS A 141 -1.51 -12.10 -2.58
C LYS A 141 -0.45 -13.08 -2.05
N ALA A 142 0.16 -12.80 -0.89
CA ALA A 142 1.10 -13.71 -0.24
C ALA A 142 0.45 -15.05 0.14
N TYR A 143 -0.85 -15.04 0.45
CA TYR A 143 -1.59 -16.27 0.75
C TYR A 143 -1.79 -17.20 -0.45
N GLY A 144 -1.72 -16.67 -1.68
CA GLY A 144 -2.05 -17.43 -2.89
C GLY A 144 -3.52 -17.84 -2.95
N ALA A 145 -3.85 -18.76 -3.84
CA ALA A 145 -5.20 -19.31 -3.95
C ALA A 145 -5.48 -20.29 -2.80
N GLN A 146 -6.53 -20.07 -2.03
CA GLN A 146 -6.98 -20.90 -0.93
C GLN A 146 -8.43 -21.34 -1.14
N THR A 147 -8.79 -22.48 -0.54
CA THR A 147 -10.16 -23.01 -0.58
C THR A 147 -11.04 -22.50 0.57
N ILE A 148 -10.42 -21.98 1.62
CA ILE A 148 -11.11 -21.45 2.80
C ILE A 148 -10.96 -19.94 2.81
N LEU A 149 -12.06 -19.24 2.84
CA LEU A 149 -12.18 -17.78 2.90
C LEU A 149 -13.10 -17.37 4.06
N PRO A 150 -12.91 -16.19 4.63
CA PRO A 150 -11.83 -15.21 4.39
C PRO A 150 -10.45 -15.71 4.81
N TYR A 151 -9.36 -15.11 4.27
CA TYR A 151 -8.02 -15.40 4.77
C TYR A 151 -7.81 -14.78 6.14
N THR A 152 -7.37 -15.58 7.09
CA THR A 152 -6.90 -15.15 8.41
C THR A 152 -5.38 -15.08 8.43
N GLU A 153 -4.77 -14.49 9.44
CA GLU A 153 -3.31 -14.45 9.59
C GLU A 153 -2.68 -15.85 9.75
N GLY A 154 -3.48 -16.84 10.18
CA GLY A 154 -3.08 -18.25 10.25
C GLY A 154 -3.11 -18.99 8.91
N THR A 155 -3.66 -18.39 7.86
CA THR A 155 -3.68 -18.99 6.51
C THR A 155 -2.26 -19.12 5.96
N PRO A 156 -1.84 -20.28 5.42
CA PRO A 156 -0.50 -20.47 4.90
C PRO A 156 -0.16 -19.53 3.73
N LEU A 157 1.09 -19.08 3.68
CA LEU A 157 1.61 -18.26 2.59
C LEU A 157 2.05 -19.20 1.44
N THR A 158 1.23 -19.30 0.41
CA THR A 158 1.41 -20.26 -0.70
C THR A 158 1.36 -19.61 -2.07
N GLY A 159 1.78 -18.34 -2.18
CA GLY A 159 1.84 -17.64 -3.47
C GLY A 159 2.60 -18.43 -4.53
N ARG A 160 2.14 -18.38 -5.79
CA ARG A 160 2.71 -19.13 -6.92
C ARG A 160 3.14 -18.24 -8.08
N ALA A 161 2.41 -17.19 -8.39
CA ALA A 161 2.80 -16.23 -9.40
C ALA A 161 3.97 -15.35 -8.90
N PRO A 162 4.81 -14.77 -9.77
CA PRO A 162 6.01 -14.04 -9.35
C PRO A 162 5.75 -12.95 -8.30
N TYR A 163 4.68 -12.16 -8.43
CA TYR A 163 4.31 -11.18 -7.43
C TYR A 163 3.89 -11.82 -6.10
N GLU A 164 3.06 -12.85 -6.14
CA GLU A 164 2.59 -13.59 -4.97
C GLU A 164 3.77 -14.19 -4.19
N VAL A 165 4.67 -14.90 -4.90
CA VAL A 165 5.89 -15.47 -4.33
C VAL A 165 6.76 -14.38 -3.71
N SER A 166 6.93 -13.24 -4.39
CA SER A 166 7.74 -12.15 -3.86
C SER A 166 7.18 -11.61 -2.54
N LYS A 167 5.84 -11.55 -2.40
CA LYS A 167 5.19 -11.11 -1.15
C LYS A 167 5.23 -12.16 -0.05
N SER A 168 5.12 -13.46 -0.40
CA SER A 168 5.35 -14.55 0.56
C SER A 168 6.80 -14.51 1.08
N CYS A 169 7.79 -14.27 0.20
CA CYS A 169 9.18 -14.09 0.60
C CYS A 169 9.39 -12.85 1.50
N THR A 170 8.79 -11.71 1.15
CA THR A 170 8.81 -10.49 1.98
C THR A 170 8.33 -10.79 3.40
N ASP A 171 7.21 -11.48 3.53
CA ASP A 171 6.64 -11.89 4.81
C ASP A 171 7.59 -12.80 5.61
N LEU A 172 8.04 -13.91 5.00
CA LEU A 172 8.90 -14.90 5.64
C LEU A 172 10.26 -14.31 6.06
N ILE A 173 10.85 -13.47 5.22
CA ILE A 173 12.11 -12.78 5.55
C ILE A 173 11.89 -11.82 6.72
N SER A 174 10.83 -11.05 6.72
CA SER A 174 10.50 -10.12 7.80
C SER A 174 10.31 -10.85 9.14
N THR A 175 9.57 -11.95 9.13
CA THR A 175 9.40 -12.82 10.31
C THR A 175 10.74 -13.38 10.79
N SER A 176 11.58 -13.88 9.87
CA SER A 176 12.90 -14.41 10.20
C SER A 176 13.81 -13.38 10.89
N TYR A 177 13.85 -12.13 10.37
CA TYR A 177 14.64 -11.06 11.00
C TYR A 177 14.09 -10.67 12.37
N ALA A 178 12.78 -10.66 12.55
CA ALA A 178 12.17 -10.37 13.83
C ALA A 178 12.46 -11.46 14.87
N GLU A 179 12.27 -12.73 14.51
CA GLU A 179 12.43 -13.86 15.44
C GLU A 179 13.90 -14.17 15.76
N THR A 180 14.80 -14.01 14.78
CA THR A 180 16.20 -14.36 14.94
C THR A 180 17.05 -13.25 15.53
N TYR A 181 16.77 -12.00 15.19
CA TYR A 181 17.57 -10.82 15.54
C TYR A 181 16.83 -9.78 16.38
N ASP A 182 15.62 -10.11 16.85
CA ASP A 182 14.82 -9.22 17.69
C ASP A 182 14.43 -7.89 17.02
N LEU A 183 14.43 -7.84 15.66
CA LEU A 183 14.04 -6.62 14.97
C LEU A 183 12.58 -6.26 15.24
N PRO A 184 12.27 -4.98 15.47
CA PRO A 184 10.91 -4.51 15.76
C PRO A 184 10.07 -4.39 14.47
N VAL A 185 9.82 -5.51 13.80
CA VAL A 185 9.13 -5.61 12.51
C VAL A 185 7.70 -6.06 12.70
N LEU A 186 6.76 -5.34 12.08
CA LEU A 186 5.38 -5.78 11.84
C LEU A 186 5.07 -5.76 10.35
N ILE A 187 4.15 -6.61 9.93
CA ILE A 187 3.85 -6.84 8.52
C ILE A 187 2.38 -6.50 8.27
N ALA A 188 2.10 -5.64 7.28
CA ALA A 188 0.76 -5.31 6.83
C ALA A 188 0.37 -6.14 5.61
N ARG A 189 -0.67 -6.95 5.71
CA ARG A 189 -1.27 -7.72 4.62
C ARG A 189 -2.57 -7.05 4.21
N CYS A 190 -2.55 -6.34 3.09
CA CYS A 190 -3.70 -5.57 2.63
C CYS A 190 -4.33 -6.20 1.39
N GLY A 191 -5.65 -6.07 1.27
CA GLY A 191 -6.41 -6.37 0.06
C GLY A 191 -6.16 -5.36 -1.06
N ASN A 192 -7.10 -5.22 -2.02
CA ASN A 192 -6.96 -4.25 -3.09
C ASN A 192 -7.14 -2.82 -2.55
N ILE A 193 -6.08 -2.04 -2.66
CA ILE A 193 -6.08 -0.64 -2.25
C ILE A 193 -6.50 0.22 -3.43
N PHE A 194 -7.38 1.20 -3.19
CA PHE A 194 -7.75 2.22 -4.15
C PHE A 194 -7.66 3.63 -3.56
N GLY A 195 -7.57 4.63 -4.41
CA GLY A 195 -7.49 6.04 -3.98
C GLY A 195 -6.80 6.89 -5.02
N GLY A 196 -6.74 8.18 -4.75
CA GLY A 196 -5.95 9.11 -5.58
C GLY A 196 -4.47 8.71 -5.57
N GLY A 197 -3.78 8.89 -6.71
CA GLY A 197 -2.39 8.52 -6.86
C GLY A 197 -2.15 7.11 -7.41
N ASP A 198 -3.19 6.28 -7.61
CA ASP A 198 -3.04 5.03 -8.36
C ASP A 198 -3.04 5.30 -9.87
N LEU A 199 -1.83 5.25 -10.45
CA LEU A 199 -1.64 5.48 -11.89
C LEU A 199 -1.67 4.18 -12.72
N ASN A 200 -2.01 3.06 -12.09
CA ASN A 200 -2.19 1.80 -12.81
C ASN A 200 -3.61 1.72 -13.44
N TRP A 201 -3.72 2.26 -14.63
CA TRP A 201 -4.98 2.31 -15.39
C TRP A 201 -5.56 0.94 -15.77
N SER A 202 -4.85 -0.14 -15.49
CA SER A 202 -5.38 -1.50 -15.69
C SER A 202 -6.20 -2.00 -14.50
N ARG A 203 -6.15 -1.32 -13.34
CA ARG A 203 -7.00 -1.62 -12.19
C ARG A 203 -8.41 -1.06 -12.39
N ILE A 204 -9.40 -1.72 -11.77
CA ILE A 204 -10.81 -1.41 -11.99
C ILE A 204 -11.17 0.04 -11.61
N VAL A 205 -10.79 0.54 -10.44
CA VAL A 205 -11.15 1.89 -9.97
C VAL A 205 -10.50 2.98 -10.83
N PRO A 206 -9.15 3.05 -10.99
CA PRO A 206 -8.53 4.09 -11.80
C PRO A 206 -8.91 3.98 -13.29
N GLY A 207 -9.03 2.77 -13.83
CA GLY A 207 -9.42 2.54 -15.21
C GLY A 207 -10.82 3.04 -15.51
N THR A 208 -11.78 2.74 -14.62
CA THR A 208 -13.18 3.18 -14.74
C THR A 208 -13.26 4.70 -14.67
N PHE A 209 -12.70 5.34 -13.66
CA PHE A 209 -12.74 6.79 -13.53
C PHE A 209 -12.09 7.52 -14.71
N ARG A 210 -10.92 7.04 -15.16
CA ARG A 210 -10.29 7.63 -16.36
C ARG A 210 -11.20 7.58 -17.58
N SER A 211 -11.83 6.42 -17.85
CA SER A 211 -12.71 6.26 -19.00
C SER A 211 -13.94 7.17 -18.89
N LEU A 212 -14.58 7.22 -17.70
CA LEU A 212 -15.75 8.07 -17.48
C LEU A 212 -15.44 9.56 -17.66
N ILE A 213 -14.29 10.04 -17.14
CA ILE A 213 -13.85 11.44 -17.27
C ILE A 213 -13.59 11.78 -18.74
N ARG A 214 -13.04 10.85 -19.52
CA ARG A 214 -12.76 11.04 -20.95
C ARG A 214 -13.96 10.83 -21.86
N GLY A 215 -15.09 10.38 -21.32
CA GLY A 215 -16.25 10.00 -22.14
C GLY A 215 -16.04 8.72 -22.96
N GLU A 216 -15.07 7.89 -22.57
CA GLU A 216 -14.78 6.59 -23.17
C GLU A 216 -15.60 5.50 -22.49
N GLN A 217 -15.86 4.37 -23.16
CA GLN A 217 -16.50 3.22 -22.55
C GLN A 217 -15.52 2.52 -21.60
N PRO A 218 -15.84 2.37 -20.30
CA PRO A 218 -14.97 1.64 -19.37
C PRO A 218 -14.89 0.15 -19.70
N MET A 219 -13.79 -0.49 -19.32
CA MET A 219 -13.52 -1.90 -19.60
C MET A 219 -13.37 -2.72 -18.32
N ILE A 220 -14.01 -3.88 -18.26
CA ILE A 220 -13.80 -4.94 -17.27
C ILE A 220 -13.04 -6.08 -17.95
N ARG A 221 -11.92 -6.48 -17.36
CA ARG A 221 -11.03 -7.50 -17.96
C ARG A 221 -11.46 -8.93 -17.65
N SER A 222 -12.05 -9.15 -16.46
CA SER A 222 -12.68 -10.42 -16.07
C SER A 222 -14.13 -10.48 -16.58
N ASP A 223 -14.82 -11.54 -16.22
CA ASP A 223 -16.27 -11.68 -16.42
C ASP A 223 -17.11 -10.78 -15.47
N GLY A 224 -16.48 -10.10 -14.52
CA GLY A 224 -17.14 -9.24 -13.55
C GLY A 224 -17.53 -9.90 -12.23
N THR A 225 -17.34 -11.21 -12.08
CA THR A 225 -17.82 -11.99 -10.91
C THR A 225 -16.77 -12.14 -9.79
N PHE A 226 -15.50 -11.87 -10.05
CA PHE A 226 -14.39 -12.06 -9.09
C PHE A 226 -14.59 -11.22 -7.83
N LEU A 227 -14.49 -11.84 -6.65
CA LEU A 227 -14.66 -11.19 -5.35
C LEU A 227 -13.32 -10.65 -4.81
N ARG A 228 -13.34 -9.42 -4.35
CA ARG A 228 -12.19 -8.71 -3.76
C ARG A 228 -12.60 -7.81 -2.61
N ASP A 229 -11.67 -7.60 -1.68
CA ASP A 229 -11.71 -6.45 -0.79
C ASP A 229 -11.26 -5.18 -1.52
N TYR A 230 -11.89 -4.06 -1.22
CA TYR A 230 -11.51 -2.75 -1.73
C TYR A 230 -11.38 -1.76 -0.57
N LEU A 231 -10.16 -1.40 -0.21
CA LEU A 231 -9.88 -0.53 0.91
C LEU A 231 -9.28 0.80 0.45
N HIS A 232 -9.82 1.91 0.92
CA HIS A 232 -9.32 3.23 0.54
C HIS A 232 -7.95 3.50 1.14
N VAL A 233 -7.11 4.24 0.41
CA VAL A 233 -5.73 4.54 0.78
C VAL A 233 -5.59 5.21 2.15
N ASP A 234 -6.54 6.07 2.57
CA ASP A 234 -6.51 6.71 3.88
C ASP A 234 -6.57 5.69 5.02
N HIS A 235 -7.42 4.66 4.91
CA HIS A 235 -7.53 3.60 5.92
C HIS A 235 -6.27 2.74 5.99
N ILE A 236 -5.60 2.55 4.84
CA ILE A 236 -4.32 1.85 4.79
C ILE A 236 -3.22 2.70 5.45
N VAL A 237 -3.18 3.99 5.21
CA VAL A 237 -2.25 4.91 5.91
C VAL A 237 -2.48 4.85 7.42
N ASP A 238 -3.74 4.86 7.87
CA ASP A 238 -4.07 4.69 9.28
C ASP A 238 -3.61 3.33 9.82
N ALA A 239 -3.74 2.25 9.04
CA ALA A 239 -3.26 0.92 9.40
C ALA A 239 -1.74 0.87 9.59
N TYR A 240 -0.96 1.46 8.68
CA TYR A 240 0.50 1.53 8.80
C TYR A 240 0.93 2.33 10.03
N ILE A 241 0.32 3.48 10.26
CA ILE A 241 0.60 4.31 11.43
C ILE A 241 0.23 3.57 12.72
N GLN A 242 -0.89 2.86 12.73
CA GLN A 242 -1.32 2.07 13.88
C GLN A 242 -0.35 0.91 14.15
N LEU A 243 0.06 0.15 13.13
CA LEU A 243 1.08 -0.89 13.28
C LEU A 243 2.37 -0.35 13.91
N ALA A 244 2.86 0.79 13.45
CA ALA A 244 4.10 1.37 13.95
C ALA A 244 4.06 1.69 15.45
N LYS A 245 2.87 1.95 16.02
CA LYS A 245 2.70 2.18 17.47
C LYS A 245 2.95 0.90 18.30
N PHE A 246 2.78 -0.26 17.68
CA PHE A 246 2.95 -1.56 18.33
C PHE A 246 4.26 -2.26 17.98
N ALA A 247 5.14 -1.64 17.18
CA ALA A 247 6.36 -2.27 16.68
C ALA A 247 7.36 -2.60 17.81
N ASP A 248 7.36 -1.85 18.90
CA ASP A 248 8.18 -2.09 20.09
C ASP A 248 7.59 -3.15 21.04
N CYS A 249 6.36 -3.61 20.80
CA CYS A 249 5.73 -4.65 21.62
C CYS A 249 6.24 -6.04 21.24
N PRO A 250 6.98 -6.74 22.12
CA PRO A 250 7.57 -8.06 21.80
C PRO A 250 6.52 -9.09 21.36
N LYS A 251 5.28 -8.98 21.85
CA LYS A 251 4.16 -9.87 21.49
C LYS A 251 3.90 -9.90 19.97
N TYR A 252 4.13 -8.79 19.29
CA TYR A 252 3.72 -8.64 17.88
C TYR A 252 4.88 -8.71 16.88
N ARG A 253 6.12 -8.78 17.34
CA ARG A 253 7.30 -8.84 16.46
C ARG A 253 7.20 -9.98 15.46
N GLY A 254 7.47 -9.68 14.21
CA GLY A 254 7.42 -10.63 13.10
C GLY A 254 6.03 -11.05 12.64
N GLN A 255 4.98 -10.52 13.27
CA GLN A 255 3.62 -10.93 12.96
C GLN A 255 3.01 -10.09 11.83
N GLY A 256 2.23 -10.79 10.98
CA GLY A 256 1.40 -10.16 9.97
C GLY A 256 0.03 -9.81 10.53
N PHE A 257 -0.54 -8.69 10.04
CA PHE A 257 -1.91 -8.27 10.32
C PHE A 257 -2.64 -8.03 8.99
N ASN A 258 -3.84 -8.56 8.89
CA ASN A 258 -4.73 -8.33 7.76
C ASN A 258 -5.46 -7.00 7.91
N PHE A 259 -5.61 -6.27 6.80
CA PHE A 259 -6.37 -5.03 6.73
C PHE A 259 -7.35 -5.06 5.58
N SER A 260 -8.64 -5.07 5.91
CA SER A 260 -9.79 -5.10 5.01
C SER A 260 -10.98 -4.40 5.68
N ASP A 261 -11.94 -3.91 4.92
CA ASP A 261 -13.23 -3.45 5.44
C ASP A 261 -14.23 -4.61 5.64
N GLU A 262 -13.80 -5.84 5.38
CA GLU A 262 -14.61 -7.08 5.50
C GLU A 262 -15.93 -7.02 4.69
N ASN A 263 -15.92 -6.26 3.60
CA ASN A 263 -17.04 -6.13 2.67
C ASN A 263 -16.59 -6.50 1.25
N PRO A 264 -16.42 -7.80 0.96
CA PRO A 264 -15.99 -8.23 -0.37
C PRO A 264 -17.04 -7.91 -1.42
N LEU A 265 -16.59 -7.31 -2.52
CA LEU A 265 -17.42 -6.93 -3.65
C LEU A 265 -16.95 -7.66 -4.91
N THR A 266 -17.90 -7.98 -5.78
CA THR A 266 -17.58 -8.39 -7.14
C THR A 266 -16.97 -7.23 -7.94
N VAL A 267 -16.24 -7.54 -9.00
CA VAL A 267 -15.71 -6.52 -9.92
C VAL A 267 -16.83 -5.69 -10.53
N MET A 268 -18.00 -6.29 -10.76
CA MET A 268 -19.17 -5.56 -11.27
C MET A 268 -19.77 -4.61 -10.23
N GLU A 269 -19.84 -5.00 -8.96
CA GLU A 269 -20.37 -4.14 -7.89
C GLU A 269 -19.50 -2.93 -7.64
N ILE A 270 -18.16 -3.09 -7.55
CA ILE A 270 -17.24 -1.94 -7.41
C ILE A 270 -17.27 -1.05 -8.66
N TYR A 271 -17.41 -1.63 -9.86
CA TYR A 271 -17.58 -0.88 -11.09
C TYR A 271 -18.84 0.02 -11.03
N ASN A 272 -19.97 -0.55 -10.64
CA ASN A 272 -21.23 0.19 -10.50
C ASN A 272 -21.12 1.30 -9.46
N SER A 273 -20.44 1.04 -8.35
CA SER A 273 -20.16 2.04 -7.30
C SER A 273 -19.28 3.18 -7.83
N CYS A 274 -18.29 2.90 -8.67
CA CYS A 274 -17.49 3.93 -9.36
C CYS A 274 -18.36 4.78 -10.30
N CYS A 275 -19.26 4.15 -11.07
CA CYS A 275 -20.17 4.86 -11.95
C CYS A 275 -21.12 5.79 -11.17
N ALA A 276 -21.65 5.32 -10.05
CA ALA A 276 -22.50 6.12 -9.17
C ALA A 276 -21.75 7.33 -8.59
N ALA A 277 -20.52 7.11 -8.06
CA ALA A 277 -19.65 8.17 -7.53
C ALA A 277 -19.27 9.23 -8.60
N ALA A 278 -19.16 8.82 -9.85
CA ALA A 278 -18.94 9.74 -10.99
C ALA A 278 -20.21 10.44 -11.51
N GLY A 279 -21.38 10.22 -10.88
CA GLY A 279 -22.66 10.75 -11.34
C GLY A 279 -23.16 10.15 -12.67
N ARG A 280 -22.70 8.95 -13.01
CA ARG A 280 -23.04 8.24 -14.26
C ARG A 280 -23.53 6.81 -14.00
N PRO A 281 -24.55 6.61 -13.14
CA PRO A 281 -25.08 5.27 -12.87
C PRO A 281 -25.66 4.65 -14.15
N GLY A 282 -25.56 3.31 -14.27
CA GLY A 282 -26.07 2.57 -15.43
C GLY A 282 -25.21 2.65 -16.69
N THR A 283 -23.97 3.18 -16.60
CA THR A 283 -23.04 3.10 -17.73
C THR A 283 -22.62 1.63 -17.94
N GLU A 284 -22.81 1.14 -19.17
CA GLU A 284 -22.48 -0.26 -19.52
C GLU A 284 -20.98 -0.42 -19.80
N PRO A 285 -20.29 -1.37 -19.16
CA PRO A 285 -18.89 -1.65 -19.43
C PRO A 285 -18.70 -2.51 -20.69
N LEU A 286 -17.52 -2.46 -21.27
CA LEU A 286 -17.05 -3.49 -22.19
C LEU A 286 -16.40 -4.62 -21.38
N ILE A 287 -17.01 -5.80 -21.37
CA ILE A 287 -16.48 -7.00 -20.71
C ILE A 287 -15.58 -7.74 -21.69
N LEU A 288 -14.31 -7.94 -21.31
CA LEU A 288 -13.30 -8.60 -22.16
C LEU A 288 -13.17 -10.09 -21.84
N ASP A 289 -13.40 -10.49 -20.61
CA ASP A 289 -13.27 -11.86 -20.09
C ASP A 289 -11.95 -12.55 -20.55
N ASN A 290 -10.83 -11.86 -20.37
CA ASN A 290 -9.53 -12.30 -20.86
C ASN A 290 -8.45 -12.39 -19.75
N THR A 291 -8.87 -12.51 -18.49
CA THR A 291 -7.94 -12.71 -17.37
C THR A 291 -7.32 -14.11 -17.41
N VAL A 292 -6.01 -14.18 -17.17
CA VAL A 292 -5.25 -15.42 -17.15
C VAL A 292 -4.60 -15.60 -15.79
N SER A 293 -4.82 -16.75 -15.16
CA SER A 293 -4.16 -17.16 -13.91
C SER A 293 -4.37 -16.19 -12.73
N GLU A 294 -5.53 -15.55 -12.66
CA GLU A 294 -5.91 -14.70 -11.53
C GLU A 294 -6.76 -15.50 -10.53
N ILE A 295 -6.53 -15.29 -9.22
CA ILE A 295 -7.32 -15.90 -8.15
C ILE A 295 -8.76 -15.38 -8.26
N HIS A 296 -9.78 -16.26 -8.30
CA HIS A 296 -11.16 -15.85 -8.48
C HIS A 296 -11.69 -15.09 -7.26
N ASP A 297 -11.65 -15.68 -6.07
CA ASP A 297 -12.12 -15.06 -4.84
C ASP A 297 -10.99 -14.86 -3.85
N GLN A 298 -10.86 -13.63 -3.33
CA GLN A 298 -9.80 -13.26 -2.42
C GLN A 298 -10.24 -12.09 -1.54
N TYR A 299 -10.40 -12.35 -0.24
CA TYR A 299 -10.75 -11.36 0.77
C TYR A 299 -10.28 -11.80 2.15
N LEU A 300 -10.13 -10.84 3.07
CA LEU A 300 -9.44 -10.97 4.34
C LEU A 300 -10.41 -10.88 5.52
N ASP A 301 -10.06 -11.55 6.60
CA ASP A 301 -10.56 -11.32 7.96
C ASP A 301 -9.60 -10.35 8.65
N SER A 302 -10.10 -9.21 9.12
CA SER A 302 -9.35 -8.16 9.82
C SER A 302 -9.73 -8.06 11.30
N SER A 303 -10.45 -9.05 11.84
CA SER A 303 -10.89 -9.06 13.23
C SER A 303 -9.71 -8.88 14.19
N ARG A 304 -8.57 -9.47 13.89
CA ARG A 304 -7.37 -9.33 14.71
C ARG A 304 -6.84 -7.90 14.75
N ALA A 305 -6.80 -7.19 13.61
CA ALA A 305 -6.38 -5.78 13.56
C ALA A 305 -7.35 -4.90 14.36
N ARG A 306 -8.64 -5.18 14.29
CA ARG A 306 -9.67 -4.49 15.08
C ARG A 306 -9.52 -4.75 16.59
N ASP A 307 -9.41 -6.01 16.98
CA ASP A 307 -9.47 -6.42 18.38
C ASP A 307 -8.16 -6.15 19.14
N GLU A 308 -7.00 -6.33 18.49
CA GLU A 308 -5.69 -6.18 19.13
C GLU A 308 -5.05 -4.81 18.91
N LEU A 309 -5.29 -4.17 17.75
CA LEU A 309 -4.68 -2.88 17.41
C LEU A 309 -5.68 -1.71 17.51
N GLY A 310 -6.98 -1.98 17.63
CA GLY A 310 -8.02 -0.94 17.63
C GLY A 310 -8.21 -0.26 16.28
N TRP A 311 -7.74 -0.87 15.17
CA TRP A 311 -7.90 -0.32 13.85
C TRP A 311 -9.30 -0.58 13.30
N THR A 312 -9.91 0.45 12.72
CA THR A 312 -11.25 0.36 12.11
C THR A 312 -11.34 1.26 10.87
N VAL A 313 -12.21 0.89 9.95
CA VAL A 313 -12.58 1.73 8.80
C VAL A 313 -13.49 2.86 9.27
N SER A 314 -13.15 4.11 8.94
CA SER A 314 -13.84 5.30 9.45
C SER A 314 -14.75 5.99 8.41
N ALA A 315 -14.60 5.68 7.12
CA ALA A 315 -15.37 6.30 6.04
C ALA A 315 -16.03 5.24 5.16
N SER A 316 -17.20 5.56 4.62
CA SER A 316 -17.92 4.67 3.70
C SER A 316 -17.19 4.50 2.36
N LEU A 317 -17.45 3.38 1.68
CA LEU A 317 -16.95 3.14 0.32
C LEU A 317 -17.38 4.25 -0.63
N GLU A 318 -18.64 4.68 -0.55
CA GLU A 318 -19.23 5.73 -1.40
C GLU A 318 -18.44 7.05 -1.28
N SER A 319 -18.28 7.58 -0.05
CA SER A 319 -17.52 8.82 0.17
C SER A 319 -16.05 8.69 -0.24
N SER A 320 -15.48 7.51 -0.11
CA SER A 320 -14.09 7.22 -0.52
C SER A 320 -13.94 7.20 -2.04
N LEU A 321 -14.92 6.65 -2.76
CA LEU A 321 -14.95 6.67 -4.23
C LEU A 321 -15.19 8.08 -4.78
N GLU A 322 -16.08 8.89 -4.16
CA GLU A 322 -16.30 10.28 -4.56
C GLU A 322 -15.02 11.11 -4.44
N ARG A 323 -14.29 10.99 -3.33
CA ARG A 323 -12.97 11.66 -3.15
C ARG A 323 -11.95 11.18 -4.17
N THR A 324 -11.95 9.88 -4.46
CA THR A 324 -11.06 9.28 -5.46
C THR A 324 -11.39 9.80 -6.86
N TYR A 325 -12.67 9.89 -7.22
CA TYR A 325 -13.11 10.46 -8.49
C TYR A 325 -12.68 11.93 -8.64
N ALA A 326 -12.91 12.75 -7.62
CA ALA A 326 -12.49 14.17 -7.62
C ALA A 326 -10.97 14.32 -7.83
N TRP A 327 -10.17 13.44 -7.24
CA TRP A 327 -8.71 13.43 -7.46
C TRP A 327 -8.35 13.14 -8.92
N TYR A 328 -9.01 12.15 -9.56
CA TYR A 328 -8.74 11.83 -10.97
C TYR A 328 -9.26 12.92 -11.90
N ASP A 329 -10.38 13.56 -11.59
CA ASP A 329 -10.92 14.66 -12.37
C ASP A 329 -9.93 15.85 -12.37
N ASP A 330 -9.40 16.23 -11.21
CA ASP A 330 -8.34 17.26 -11.11
C ASP A 330 -7.06 16.85 -11.87
N LEU A 331 -6.60 15.60 -11.73
CA LEU A 331 -5.42 15.10 -12.45
C LEU A 331 -5.56 15.21 -13.96
N LEU A 332 -6.73 14.85 -14.49
CA LEU A 332 -6.95 14.77 -15.94
C LEU A 332 -7.36 16.12 -16.54
N ALA A 333 -8.06 16.99 -15.78
CA ALA A 333 -8.38 18.36 -16.18
C ALA A 333 -7.10 19.21 -16.37
N ASN A 334 -6.13 19.10 -15.46
CA ASN A 334 -4.88 19.84 -15.51
C ASN A 334 -3.95 19.43 -16.66
N ARG A 335 -4.18 18.27 -17.31
CA ARG A 335 -3.45 17.84 -18.52
C ARG A 335 -3.92 18.50 -19.81
N VAL A 336 -5.14 19.03 -19.85
CA VAL A 336 -5.71 19.71 -21.03
C VAL A 336 -5.09 21.10 -21.20
N ILE A 337 -4.55 21.68 -20.12
CA ILE A 337 -3.98 23.05 -20.11
C ILE A 337 -2.50 23.07 -20.54
N GLY A 338 -1.84 21.91 -20.56
CA GLY A 338 -0.41 21.77 -20.89
C GLY A 338 -0.13 21.24 -22.33
N LYS A 339 -0.83 21.81 -23.35
CA LYS A 339 -0.45 21.63 -24.75
C LYS A 339 0.45 22.77 -25.21
#